data_7c5b6b4363dfab203972d178f59e391f
#
_entry.id   7c5b6b4363dfab203972d178f59e391f
#
_cell.length_a   1.000
_cell.length_b   1.000
_cell.length_c   1.000
_cell.angle_alpha   90.00
_cell.angle_beta   90.00
_cell.angle_gamma   90.00
#
_symmetry.space_group_name_H-M   'P 1'
#
loop_
_entity.id
_entity.type
_entity.pdbx_description
1 polymer ?
#
loop_
_entity_poly.entity_id
_entity_poly.type
_entity_poly.pdbx_seq_one_letter_code
_entity_poly.pdbx_strand_id
1 'polypeptide(L)'
;MIQRTFHHAEFPADRLRAERTASISVCVPAREEAAAIAGVVRPLVALREAGVIDEVLVLDDDSRDGTGAIAAGLGADVVRPAELLPAFGPVLGKGDAMWRALSVATGELVCFVDGDSEDFGEHFACGLLGPLVCEPGVQFVKGF
;
A
#
# COMPACT_ATOMS: atom_id res chain seq x y z
N MET A 1 3.40 8.80 25.08
CA MET A 1 3.78 8.53 23.67
C MET A 1 4.48 9.77 23.14
N ILE A 2 5.70 9.63 22.62
CA ILE A 2 6.40 10.75 21.99
C ILE A 2 5.99 10.76 20.52
N GLN A 3 5.31 11.81 20.08
CA GLN A 3 5.01 12.01 18.67
C GLN A 3 6.23 12.63 17.99
N ARG A 4 6.70 11.96 16.93
CA ARG A 4 7.77 12.44 16.06
C ARG A 4 7.18 12.78 14.71
N THR A 5 7.62 13.87 14.11
CA THR A 5 7.19 14.32 12.78
C THR A 5 8.37 14.28 11.83
N PHE A 6 8.15 13.77 10.63
CA PHE A 6 9.15 13.61 9.60
C PHE A 6 8.64 14.21 8.28
N HIS A 7 9.56 14.64 7.43
CA HIS A 7 9.23 15.06 6.07
C HIS A 7 9.64 13.97 5.07
N HIS A 8 8.82 13.71 4.07
CA HIS A 8 9.08 12.64 3.08
C HIS A 8 10.45 12.76 2.39
N ALA A 9 10.96 13.99 2.21
CA ALA A 9 12.26 14.23 1.59
C ALA A 9 13.45 13.65 2.38
N GLU A 10 13.25 13.31 3.66
CA GLU A 10 14.27 12.63 4.48
C GLU A 10 14.45 11.16 4.08
N PHE A 11 13.47 10.59 3.34
CA PHE A 11 13.40 9.17 3.02
C PHE A 11 13.32 8.93 1.50
N PRO A 12 14.36 9.24 0.73
CA PRO A 12 14.38 8.87 -0.69
C PRO A 12 14.41 7.34 -0.85
N ALA A 13 13.89 6.84 -1.96
CA ALA A 13 13.78 5.40 -2.23
C ALA A 13 15.11 4.64 -2.05
N ASP A 14 16.22 5.23 -2.48
CA ASP A 14 17.55 4.63 -2.33
C ASP A 14 17.95 4.43 -0.86
N ARG A 15 17.54 5.34 0.02
CA ARG A 15 17.79 5.20 1.46
C ARG A 15 17.01 4.03 2.04
N LEU A 16 15.71 3.92 1.69
CA LEU A 16 14.90 2.78 2.14
C LEU A 16 15.49 1.47 1.66
N ARG A 17 15.85 1.38 0.38
CA ARG A 17 16.46 0.18 -0.19
C ARG A 17 17.73 -0.22 0.54
N ALA A 18 18.58 0.74 0.89
CA ALA A 18 19.85 0.48 1.57
C ALA A 18 19.68 0.09 3.04
N GLU A 19 18.70 0.68 3.75
CA GLU A 19 18.55 0.52 5.21
C GLU A 19 17.50 -0.53 5.61
N ARG A 20 16.62 -0.96 4.67
CA ARG A 20 15.58 -1.93 4.99
C ARG A 20 16.13 -3.30 5.40
N THR A 21 15.49 -3.90 6.41
CA THR A 21 15.76 -5.26 6.87
C THR A 21 14.50 -6.13 6.88
N ALA A 22 13.31 -5.51 6.79
CA ALA A 22 12.02 -6.17 6.81
C ALA A 22 11.42 -6.25 5.40
N SER A 23 10.58 -7.25 5.16
CA SER A 23 9.73 -7.32 3.97
C SER A 23 8.58 -6.31 4.06
N ILE A 24 8.17 -5.76 2.92
CA ILE A 24 7.22 -4.65 2.86
C ILE A 24 6.11 -4.94 1.85
N SER A 25 4.87 -4.87 2.32
CA SER A 25 3.67 -4.88 1.49
C SER A 25 3.04 -3.49 1.45
N VAL A 26 2.69 -3.01 0.26
CA VAL A 26 1.84 -1.82 0.09
C VAL A 26 0.48 -2.27 -0.42
N CYS A 27 -0.55 -1.97 0.35
CA CYS A 27 -1.93 -2.32 0.06
C CYS A 27 -2.71 -1.09 -0.38
N VAL A 28 -3.48 -1.23 -1.44
CA VAL A 28 -4.27 -0.16 -2.06
C VAL A 28 -5.74 -0.56 -2.07
N PRO A 29 -6.54 -0.12 -1.09
CA PRO A 29 -7.99 -0.29 -1.16
C PRO A 29 -8.55 0.52 -2.32
N ALA A 30 -9.37 -0.11 -3.17
CA ALA A 30 -9.94 0.54 -4.35
C ALA A 30 -11.38 0.08 -4.60
N ARG A 31 -12.24 1.01 -4.99
CA ARG A 31 -13.59 0.74 -5.46
C ARG A 31 -13.99 1.79 -6.48
N GLU A 32 -14.29 1.34 -7.72
CA GLU A 32 -14.65 2.24 -8.83
C GLU A 32 -13.60 3.34 -9.08
N GLU A 33 -12.32 2.95 -9.13
CA GLU A 33 -11.16 3.85 -9.28
C GLU A 33 -10.43 3.67 -10.61
N ALA A 34 -11.14 3.24 -11.67
CA ALA A 34 -10.52 2.98 -12.99
C ALA A 34 -9.75 4.19 -13.54
N ALA A 35 -10.21 5.40 -13.26
CA ALA A 35 -9.55 6.63 -13.74
C ALA A 35 -8.24 6.94 -12.99
N ALA A 36 -8.11 6.56 -11.72
CA ALA A 36 -7.01 6.96 -10.84
C ALA A 36 -6.02 5.82 -10.54
N ILE A 37 -6.48 4.57 -10.55
CA ILE A 37 -5.71 3.43 -10.02
C ILE A 37 -4.35 3.25 -10.71
N ALA A 38 -4.26 3.51 -12.01
CA ALA A 38 -2.99 3.39 -12.74
C ALA A 38 -1.92 4.37 -12.24
N GLY A 39 -2.33 5.59 -11.87
CA GLY A 39 -1.42 6.61 -11.31
C GLY A 39 -0.87 6.23 -9.95
N VAL A 40 -1.56 5.40 -9.20
CA VAL A 40 -1.13 4.88 -7.90
C VAL A 40 -0.30 3.60 -8.05
N VAL A 41 -0.74 2.67 -8.87
CA VAL A 41 -0.09 1.36 -9.00
C VAL A 41 1.25 1.45 -9.71
N ARG A 42 1.39 2.26 -10.77
CA ARG A 42 2.66 2.35 -11.52
C ARG A 42 3.85 2.75 -10.65
N PRO A 43 3.79 3.82 -9.83
CA PRO A 43 4.91 4.15 -8.92
C PRO A 43 5.22 3.05 -7.92
N LEU A 44 4.20 2.35 -7.41
CA LEU A 44 4.39 1.26 -6.45
C LEU A 44 5.06 0.04 -7.09
N VAL A 45 4.66 -0.33 -8.29
CA VAL A 45 5.31 -1.41 -9.05
C VAL A 45 6.76 -1.05 -9.35
N ALA A 46 7.03 0.20 -9.73
CA ALA A 46 8.41 0.68 -9.93
C ALA A 46 9.26 0.55 -8.65
N LEU A 47 8.71 0.87 -7.48
CA LEU A 47 9.39 0.69 -6.19
C LEU A 47 9.68 -0.79 -5.91
N ARG A 48 8.75 -1.69 -6.24
CA ARG A 48 8.98 -3.14 -6.12
C ARG A 48 10.11 -3.61 -7.04
N GLU A 49 10.09 -3.22 -8.28
CA GLU A 49 11.14 -3.56 -9.26
C GLU A 49 12.51 -3.00 -8.85
N ALA A 50 12.55 -1.84 -8.20
CA ALA A 50 13.75 -1.24 -7.66
C ALA A 50 14.23 -1.89 -6.34
N GLY A 51 13.50 -2.84 -5.76
CA GLY A 51 13.87 -3.51 -4.53
C GLY A 51 13.60 -2.71 -3.25
N VAL A 52 12.76 -1.68 -3.32
CA VAL A 52 12.38 -0.85 -2.18
C VAL A 52 11.25 -1.50 -1.37
N ILE A 53 10.29 -2.13 -2.05
CA ILE A 53 9.19 -2.89 -1.46
C ILE A 53 9.11 -4.28 -2.10
N ASP A 54 8.31 -5.18 -1.53
CA ASP A 54 8.21 -6.57 -2.01
C ASP A 54 6.86 -6.90 -2.65
N GLU A 55 5.78 -6.29 -2.18
CA GLU A 55 4.43 -6.61 -2.62
C GLU A 55 3.60 -5.35 -2.88
N VAL A 56 2.86 -5.36 -3.97
CA VAL A 56 1.82 -4.37 -4.28
C VAL A 56 0.50 -5.11 -4.37
N LEU A 57 -0.38 -4.90 -3.39
CA LEU A 57 -1.64 -5.60 -3.25
C LEU A 57 -2.81 -4.62 -3.41
N VAL A 58 -3.59 -4.76 -4.47
CA VAL A 58 -4.81 -3.98 -4.68
C VAL A 58 -6.01 -4.75 -4.12
N LEU A 59 -6.75 -4.09 -3.24
CA LEU A 59 -7.97 -4.63 -2.63
C LEU A 59 -9.16 -4.10 -3.44
N ASP A 60 -9.59 -4.86 -4.44
CA ASP A 60 -10.70 -4.47 -5.31
C ASP A 60 -12.05 -4.84 -4.65
N ASP A 61 -12.71 -3.85 -4.07
CA ASP A 61 -14.00 -4.03 -3.42
C ASP A 61 -15.16 -4.03 -4.44
N ASP A 62 -15.18 -5.07 -5.25
CA ASP A 62 -16.25 -5.38 -6.21
C ASP A 62 -16.50 -4.27 -7.25
N SER A 63 -15.42 -3.68 -7.77
CA SER A 63 -15.50 -2.65 -8.82
C SER A 63 -16.07 -3.23 -10.12
N ARG A 64 -16.88 -2.44 -10.81
CA ARG A 64 -17.51 -2.78 -12.09
C ARG A 64 -16.93 -2.02 -13.29
N ASP A 65 -16.05 -1.06 -13.02
CA ASP A 65 -15.45 -0.16 -14.01
C ASP A 65 -14.11 -0.66 -14.60
N GLY A 66 -13.66 -1.85 -14.19
CA GLY A 66 -12.39 -2.41 -14.65
C GLY A 66 -11.17 -2.08 -13.76
N THR A 67 -11.38 -1.49 -12.59
CA THR A 67 -10.30 -1.14 -11.64
C THR A 67 -9.33 -2.29 -11.40
N GLY A 68 -9.83 -3.48 -11.02
CA GLY A 68 -9.00 -4.64 -10.73
C GLY A 68 -8.21 -5.13 -11.95
N ALA A 69 -8.83 -5.15 -13.14
CA ALA A 69 -8.16 -5.55 -14.36
C ALA A 69 -7.03 -4.59 -14.75
N ILE A 70 -7.23 -3.28 -14.58
CA ILE A 70 -6.19 -2.27 -14.81
C ILE A 70 -5.01 -2.50 -13.86
N ALA A 71 -5.28 -2.67 -12.58
CA ALA A 71 -4.24 -2.91 -11.58
C ALA A 71 -3.44 -4.19 -11.86
N ALA A 72 -4.11 -5.29 -12.18
CA ALA A 72 -3.47 -6.56 -12.52
C ALA A 72 -2.62 -6.44 -13.80
N GLY A 73 -3.11 -5.75 -14.81
CA GLY A 73 -2.38 -5.49 -16.04
C GLY A 73 -1.10 -4.66 -15.85
N LEU A 74 -1.01 -3.89 -14.78
CA LEU A 74 0.18 -3.13 -14.38
C LEU A 74 1.15 -3.92 -13.49
N GLY A 75 0.79 -5.14 -13.11
CA GLY A 75 1.65 -6.02 -12.32
C GLY A 75 1.36 -6.03 -10.81
N ALA A 76 0.28 -5.43 -10.35
CA ALA A 76 -0.14 -5.59 -8.97
C ALA A 76 -0.84 -6.95 -8.77
N ASP A 77 -0.72 -7.49 -7.56
CA ASP A 77 -1.60 -8.56 -7.11
C ASP A 77 -2.96 -7.98 -6.74
N VAL A 78 -4.02 -8.60 -7.19
CA VAL A 78 -5.39 -8.12 -6.93
C VAL A 78 -6.14 -9.17 -6.14
N VAL A 79 -6.73 -8.75 -5.04
CA VAL A 79 -7.61 -9.59 -4.22
C VAL A 79 -8.95 -8.91 -4.00
N ARG A 80 -9.99 -9.71 -3.81
CA ARG A 80 -11.33 -9.23 -3.48
C ARG A 80 -11.56 -9.42 -1.97
N PRO A 81 -11.76 -8.34 -1.21
CA PRO A 81 -11.97 -8.43 0.24
C PRO A 81 -13.10 -9.39 0.64
N ALA A 82 -14.16 -9.49 -0.19
CA ALA A 82 -15.28 -10.40 0.06
C ALA A 82 -14.89 -11.88 0.07
N GLU A 83 -13.81 -12.25 -0.58
CA GLU A 83 -13.28 -13.62 -0.62
C GLU A 83 -12.33 -13.92 0.55
N LEU A 84 -11.93 -12.90 1.29
CA LEU A 84 -11.05 -13.01 2.44
C LEU A 84 -11.87 -13.15 3.74
N LEU A 85 -11.50 -14.10 4.57
CA LEU A 85 -12.14 -14.34 5.88
C LEU A 85 -13.68 -14.38 5.80
N PRO A 86 -14.27 -15.21 4.92
CA PRO A 86 -15.72 -15.18 4.66
C PRO A 86 -16.57 -15.52 5.89
N ALA A 87 -16.01 -16.18 6.89
CA ALA A 87 -16.68 -16.47 8.16
C ALA A 87 -17.10 -15.21 8.94
N PHE A 88 -16.50 -14.05 8.64
CA PHE A 88 -16.85 -12.76 9.25
C PHE A 88 -17.97 -12.02 8.51
N GLY A 89 -18.59 -12.66 7.52
CA GLY A 89 -19.72 -12.08 6.78
C GLY A 89 -19.29 -11.10 5.68
N PRO A 90 -20.26 -10.30 5.16
CA PRO A 90 -19.98 -9.34 4.09
C PRO A 90 -19.02 -8.23 4.52
N VAL A 91 -18.32 -7.65 3.55
CA VAL A 91 -17.41 -6.53 3.78
C VAL A 91 -18.17 -5.28 4.23
N LEU A 92 -17.75 -4.70 5.34
CA LEU A 92 -18.40 -3.56 5.99
C LEU A 92 -17.74 -2.21 5.65
N GLY A 93 -17.06 -2.12 4.52
CA GLY A 93 -16.41 -0.90 4.06
C GLY A 93 -14.88 -0.97 4.07
N LYS A 94 -14.24 0.18 3.85
CA LYS A 94 -12.79 0.29 3.64
C LYS A 94 -11.97 -0.28 4.81
N GLY A 95 -12.34 0.05 6.03
CA GLY A 95 -11.60 -0.42 7.22
C GLY A 95 -11.65 -1.94 7.37
N ASP A 96 -12.78 -2.56 7.09
CA ASP A 96 -12.92 -4.02 7.08
C ASP A 96 -12.10 -4.66 5.95
N ALA A 97 -12.13 -4.06 4.76
CA ALA A 97 -11.29 -4.51 3.65
C ALA A 97 -9.79 -4.46 4.00
N MET A 98 -9.34 -3.37 4.62
CA MET A 98 -7.96 -3.23 5.09
C MET A 98 -7.59 -4.28 6.14
N TRP A 99 -8.48 -4.53 7.10
CA TRP A 99 -8.27 -5.56 8.11
C TRP A 99 -8.15 -6.96 7.49
N ARG A 100 -9.04 -7.30 6.54
CA ARG A 100 -9.00 -8.59 5.83
C ARG A 100 -7.73 -8.77 5.01
N ALA A 101 -7.19 -7.69 4.45
CA ALA A 101 -5.94 -7.72 3.69
C ALA A 101 -4.76 -8.21 4.52
N LEU A 102 -4.76 -7.99 5.83
CA LEU A 102 -3.71 -8.48 6.72
C LEU A 102 -3.61 -10.01 6.76
N SER A 103 -4.67 -10.73 6.36
CA SER A 103 -4.66 -12.21 6.27
C SER A 103 -3.85 -12.73 5.08
N VAL A 104 -3.59 -11.90 4.07
CA VAL A 104 -2.91 -12.30 2.82
C VAL A 104 -1.66 -11.47 2.51
N ALA A 105 -1.53 -10.28 3.09
CA ALA A 105 -0.30 -9.48 2.95
C ALA A 105 0.89 -10.23 3.54
N THR A 106 1.98 -10.30 2.79
CA THR A 106 3.16 -11.13 3.15
C THR A 106 4.25 -10.34 3.86
N GLY A 107 4.22 -9.01 3.80
CA GLY A 107 5.23 -8.15 4.40
C GLY A 107 5.15 -8.08 5.92
N GLU A 108 6.31 -7.97 6.55
CA GLU A 108 6.43 -7.68 7.98
C GLU A 108 6.00 -6.23 8.29
N LEU A 109 6.19 -5.32 7.33
CA LEU A 109 5.64 -3.98 7.34
C LEU A 109 4.51 -3.90 6.32
N VAL A 110 3.39 -3.31 6.72
CA VAL A 110 2.24 -3.11 5.84
C VAL A 110 1.93 -1.62 5.77
N CYS A 111 1.89 -1.09 4.55
CA CYS A 111 1.53 0.30 4.27
C CYS A 111 0.21 0.32 3.50
N PHE A 112 -0.69 1.20 3.87
CA PHE A 112 -1.93 1.44 3.13
C PHE A 112 -1.86 2.82 2.46
N VAL A 113 -2.20 2.87 1.18
CA VAL A 113 -2.35 4.11 0.40
C VAL A 113 -3.68 4.10 -0.34
N ASP A 114 -4.25 5.28 -0.56
CA ASP A 114 -5.54 5.40 -1.21
C ASP A 114 -5.44 5.23 -2.73
N GLY A 115 -6.38 4.48 -3.32
CA GLY A 115 -6.42 4.18 -4.75
C GLY A 115 -6.90 5.35 -5.62
N ASP A 116 -7.46 6.39 -5.02
CA ASP A 116 -7.96 7.61 -5.66
C ASP A 116 -7.04 8.82 -5.52
N SER A 117 -5.84 8.62 -4.99
CA SER A 117 -4.88 9.72 -4.79
C SER A 117 -4.49 10.37 -6.11
N GLU A 118 -4.80 11.66 -6.24
CA GLU A 118 -4.30 12.48 -7.33
C GLU A 118 -2.83 12.83 -7.09
N ASP A 119 -2.07 13.00 -8.15
CA ASP A 119 -0.64 13.35 -8.08
C ASP A 119 0.19 12.38 -7.21
N PHE A 120 -0.24 11.13 -7.11
CA PHE A 120 0.50 10.11 -6.36
C PHE A 120 1.89 9.88 -6.97
N GLY A 121 2.90 9.82 -6.11
CA GLY A 121 4.26 9.49 -6.49
C GLY A 121 4.91 8.59 -5.45
N GLU A 122 6.09 8.07 -5.75
CA GLU A 122 6.83 7.20 -4.84
C GLU A 122 7.09 7.81 -3.47
N HIS A 123 7.17 9.15 -3.40
CA HIS A 123 7.40 9.90 -2.15
C HIS A 123 6.26 9.72 -1.12
N PHE A 124 5.04 9.41 -1.54
CA PHE A 124 3.95 9.07 -0.63
C PHE A 124 4.26 7.79 0.14
N ALA A 125 4.60 6.72 -0.58
CA ALA A 125 4.94 5.44 0.04
C ALA A 125 6.25 5.53 0.83
N CYS A 126 7.28 6.15 0.26
CA CYS A 126 8.57 6.33 0.93
C CYS A 126 8.46 7.19 2.19
N GLY A 127 7.62 8.23 2.18
CA GLY A 127 7.38 9.07 3.35
C GLY A 127 6.69 8.33 4.51
N LEU A 128 5.80 7.39 4.19
CA LEU A 128 5.14 6.55 5.18
C LEU A 128 6.03 5.42 5.70
N LEU A 129 6.77 4.78 4.80
CA LEU A 129 7.63 3.63 5.13
C LEU A 129 8.96 4.06 5.73
N GLY A 130 9.48 5.21 5.34
CA GLY A 130 10.81 5.69 5.73
C GLY A 130 11.05 5.70 7.24
N PRO A 131 10.17 6.32 8.04
CA PRO A 131 10.35 6.29 9.49
C PRO A 131 10.33 4.88 10.10
N LEU A 132 9.52 3.96 9.54
CA LEU A 132 9.48 2.56 9.99
C LEU A 132 10.77 1.81 9.69
N VAL A 133 11.38 2.12 8.55
CA VAL A 133 12.60 1.46 8.06
C VAL A 133 13.86 2.04 8.71
N CYS A 134 13.92 3.38 8.81
CA CYS A 134 15.18 4.09 9.09
C CYS A 134 15.29 4.60 10.53
N GLU A 135 14.16 4.72 11.24
CA GLU A 135 14.14 5.38 12.56
C GLU A 135 13.88 4.39 13.69
N PRO A 136 14.83 4.23 14.61
CA PRO A 136 14.65 3.29 15.72
C PRO A 136 13.42 3.60 16.57
N GLY A 137 12.65 2.57 16.92
CA GLY A 137 11.51 2.66 17.82
C GLY A 137 10.22 3.18 17.20
N VAL A 138 10.22 3.52 15.90
CA VAL A 138 8.99 3.87 15.17
C VAL A 138 8.26 2.58 14.78
N GLN A 139 7.02 2.43 15.23
CA GLN A 139 6.19 1.25 14.98
C GLN A 139 4.90 1.56 14.22
N PHE A 140 4.53 2.84 14.14
CA PHE A 140 3.34 3.29 13.43
C PHE A 140 3.57 4.67 12.82
N VAL A 141 3.15 4.85 11.58
CA VAL A 141 3.24 6.13 10.84
C VAL A 141 1.89 6.47 10.24
N LYS A 142 1.51 7.72 10.34
CA LYS A 142 0.33 8.28 9.69
C LYS A 142 0.73 9.51 8.87
N GLY A 143 0.30 9.54 7.61
CA GLY A 143 0.44 10.71 6.74
C GLY A 143 -0.59 11.80 7.08
N PHE A 144 -0.23 13.05 6.79
CA PHE A 144 -1.12 14.21 6.90
C PHE A 144 -0.74 15.28 5.87
#